data_ffddb1c56d524c1b61f88e55d328c166
#
_entry.id   ffddb1c56d524c1b61f88e55d328c166
#
_cell.length_a   1.000
_cell.length_b   1.000
_cell.length_c   1.000
_cell.angle_alpha   90.00
_cell.angle_beta   90.00
_cell.angle_gamma   90.00
#
_symmetry.space_group_name_H-M   'P 1'
#
loop_
_entity.id
_entity.type
_entity.pdbx_description
1 polymer ?
#
loop_
_entity_poly.entity_id
_entity_poly.type
_entity_poly.pdbx_seq_one_letter_code
_entity_poly.pdbx_strand_id
1 'polypeptide(L)'
;MNEINSQLFSSEELLKKIQDQEVEPSINQIRRLLSGMHPSEVAHSIESLPPKERKFLWSLIDTQDEGEIIAELHDEIQQELISEIS
;
A
#
# COMPACT_ATOMS: atom_id res chain seq x y z
N MET A 1 -6.24 -20.32 -13.65
CA MET A 1 -5.90 -19.85 -13.57
C MET A 1 -5.36 -18.93 -13.52
N ASN A 2 -5.31 -18.47 -13.25
CA ASN A 2 -4.83 -17.63 -13.32
C ASN A 2 -3.66 -17.18 -13.18
N GLU A 3 -3.05 -17.63 -13.25
CA GLU A 3 -1.70 -17.47 -13.21
C GLU A 3 -1.25 -16.21 -13.74
N ILE A 4 -1.95 -15.67 -14.51
CA ILE A 4 -1.72 -14.35 -14.96
C ILE A 4 -1.63 -13.41 -13.81
N ASN A 5 -2.44 -13.66 -12.85
CA ASN A 5 -2.48 -12.78 -11.71
C ASN A 5 -1.27 -12.87 -10.87
N SER A 6 -0.51 -13.93 -11.01
CA SER A 6 0.66 -14.06 -10.19
C SER A 6 1.73 -13.07 -10.59
N GLN A 7 1.61 -12.48 -11.77
CA GLN A 7 2.56 -11.49 -12.19
C GLN A 7 2.22 -10.11 -11.77
N LEU A 8 0.95 -9.90 -11.46
CA LEU A 8 0.49 -8.59 -11.10
C LEU A 8 -0.01 -8.61 -9.69
N PHE A 9 0.64 -7.86 -8.85
CA PHE A 9 0.16 -7.71 -7.50
C PHE A 9 -0.98 -6.73 -7.53
N SER A 10 -2.13 -7.17 -7.11
CA SER A 10 -3.31 -6.33 -7.16
C SER A 10 -3.56 -5.72 -5.79
N SER A 11 -4.35 -4.66 -5.79
CA SER A 11 -4.75 -4.03 -4.54
C SER A 11 -5.49 -5.02 -3.65
N GLU A 12 -6.28 -5.88 -4.25
CA GLU A 12 -7.04 -6.85 -3.48
C GLU A 12 -6.13 -7.78 -2.70
N GLU A 13 -5.09 -8.24 -3.36
CA GLU A 13 -4.18 -9.15 -2.71
C GLU A 13 -3.45 -8.48 -1.57
N LEU A 14 -3.02 -7.25 -1.78
CA LEU A 14 -2.34 -6.49 -0.76
C LEU A 14 -3.25 -6.24 0.43
N LEU A 15 -4.48 -5.82 0.17
CA LEU A 15 -5.43 -5.54 1.23
C LEU A 15 -5.72 -6.79 2.05
N LYS A 16 -5.85 -7.91 1.36
CA LYS A 16 -6.14 -9.15 2.02
C LYS A 16 -5.03 -9.53 2.99
N LYS A 17 -3.79 -9.36 2.57
CA LYS A 17 -2.67 -9.70 3.42
C LYS A 17 -2.57 -8.79 4.62
N ILE A 18 -2.89 -7.52 4.44
CA ILE A 18 -2.80 -6.57 5.54
C ILE A 18 -3.92 -6.77 6.54
N GLN A 19 -5.11 -7.10 6.06
CA GLN A 19 -6.27 -7.23 6.92
C GLN A 19 -6.41 -8.59 7.57
N ASP A 20 -5.69 -9.57 7.06
CA ASP A 20 -5.75 -10.92 7.61
C ASP A 20 -4.86 -11.00 8.84
N GLN A 21 -5.48 -10.89 10.00
CA GLN A 21 -4.71 -10.82 11.22
C GLN A 21 -4.39 -12.17 11.82
N GLU A 22 -4.94 -13.21 11.25
CA GLU A 22 -4.64 -14.53 11.73
C GLU A 22 -3.25 -14.97 11.33
N VAL A 23 -2.83 -14.51 10.16
CA VAL A 23 -1.51 -14.81 9.69
C VAL A 23 -0.78 -13.49 9.55
N GLU A 24 0.14 -13.24 10.44
CA GLU A 24 0.91 -12.02 10.36
C GLU A 24 1.72 -12.04 9.10
N PRO A 25 1.42 -11.15 8.16
CA PRO A 25 2.20 -11.12 6.94
C PRO A 25 3.59 -10.62 7.23
N SER A 26 4.54 -11.20 6.57
CA SER A 26 5.90 -10.75 6.66
C SER A 26 6.00 -9.36 6.06
N ILE A 27 6.70 -8.47 6.76
CA ILE A 27 6.92 -7.13 6.26
C ILE A 27 7.61 -7.18 4.90
N ASN A 28 8.52 -8.13 4.75
CA ASN A 28 9.22 -8.29 3.48
C ASN A 28 8.28 -8.67 2.35
N GLN A 29 7.28 -9.48 2.65
CA GLN A 29 6.31 -9.86 1.64
C GLN A 29 5.50 -8.64 1.18
N ILE A 30 5.10 -7.82 2.14
CA ILE A 30 4.33 -6.65 1.80
C ILE A 30 5.17 -5.68 0.98
N ARG A 31 6.41 -5.49 1.36
CA ARG A 31 7.30 -4.61 0.60
C ARG A 31 7.51 -5.12 -0.82
N ARG A 32 7.58 -6.43 -0.96
CA ARG A 32 7.76 -7.02 -2.28
C ARG A 32 6.54 -6.78 -3.14
N LEU A 33 5.35 -6.91 -2.55
CA LEU A 33 4.13 -6.61 -3.28
C LEU A 33 4.10 -5.15 -3.71
N LEU A 34 4.46 -4.26 -2.79
CA LEU A 34 4.44 -2.83 -3.10
C LEU A 34 5.39 -2.48 -4.23
N SER A 35 6.56 -3.09 -4.24
CA SER A 35 7.55 -2.75 -5.25
C SER A 35 7.12 -3.20 -6.63
N GLY A 36 6.19 -4.14 -6.72
CA GLY A 36 5.69 -4.59 -8.00
C GLY A 36 4.43 -3.88 -8.46
N MET A 37 3.95 -2.92 -7.68
CA MET A 37 2.72 -2.23 -7.99
C MET A 37 3.00 -0.85 -8.55
N HIS A 38 2.09 -0.42 -9.42
CA HIS A 38 2.14 0.94 -9.93
C HIS A 38 1.77 1.92 -8.80
N PRO A 39 2.34 3.14 -8.81
CA PRO A 39 1.99 4.11 -7.77
C PRO A 39 0.50 4.36 -7.63
N SER A 40 -0.24 4.36 -8.72
CA SER A 40 -1.68 4.57 -8.62
C SER A 40 -2.37 3.41 -7.94
N GLU A 41 -1.85 2.20 -8.10
CA GLU A 41 -2.41 1.05 -7.41
C GLU A 41 -2.12 1.12 -5.92
N VAL A 42 -0.91 1.53 -5.57
CA VAL A 42 -0.57 1.67 -4.16
C VAL A 42 -1.46 2.73 -3.53
N ALA A 43 -1.65 3.86 -4.22
CA ALA A 43 -2.50 4.92 -3.71
C ALA A 43 -3.92 4.42 -3.51
N HIS A 44 -4.42 3.66 -4.45
CA HIS A 44 -5.77 3.11 -4.35
C HIS A 44 -5.89 2.20 -3.13
N SER A 45 -4.88 1.40 -2.89
CA SER A 45 -4.89 0.52 -1.73
C SER A 45 -4.90 1.32 -0.43
N ILE A 46 -4.10 2.37 -0.38
CA ILE A 46 -4.06 3.23 0.80
C ILE A 46 -5.43 3.82 1.07
N GLU A 47 -6.09 4.29 0.02
CA GLU A 47 -7.39 4.92 0.18
C GLU A 47 -8.46 3.93 0.62
N SER A 48 -8.24 2.66 0.36
CA SER A 48 -9.21 1.63 0.72
C SER A 48 -9.05 1.14 2.14
N LEU A 49 -7.98 1.54 2.82
CA LEU A 49 -7.70 1.06 4.17
C LEU A 49 -8.17 2.05 5.22
N PRO A 50 -8.49 1.55 6.42
CA PRO A 50 -8.75 2.45 7.56
C PRO A 50 -7.46 3.19 7.93
N PRO A 51 -7.59 4.31 8.67
CA PRO A 51 -6.42 5.14 8.98
C PRO A 51 -5.25 4.39 9.62
N LYS A 52 -5.55 3.46 10.48
CA LYS A 52 -4.49 2.74 11.17
C LYS A 52 -3.65 1.91 10.21
N GLU A 53 -4.32 1.17 9.35
CA GLU A 53 -3.63 0.35 8.37
C GLU A 53 -2.99 1.22 7.29
N ARG A 54 -3.58 2.37 7.02
CA ARG A 54 -3.02 3.31 6.08
C ARG A 54 -1.62 3.75 6.50
N LYS A 55 -1.49 4.09 7.78
CA LYS A 55 -0.21 4.52 8.31
C LYS A 55 0.80 3.39 8.30
N PHE A 56 0.34 2.20 8.62
CA PHE A 56 1.22 1.05 8.60
C PHE A 56 1.76 0.81 7.20
N LEU A 57 0.89 0.82 6.22
CA LEU A 57 1.31 0.60 4.85
C LEU A 57 2.26 1.70 4.38
N TRP A 58 1.93 2.94 4.72
CA TRP A 58 2.75 4.08 4.34
C TRP A 58 4.18 3.94 4.88
N SER A 59 4.32 3.41 6.07
CA SER A 59 5.62 3.27 6.69
C SER A 59 6.51 2.24 5.96
N LEU A 60 5.91 1.40 5.14
CA LEU A 60 6.66 0.38 4.41
C LEU A 60 7.06 0.83 3.01
N ILE A 61 6.60 1.99 2.58
CA ILE A 61 6.88 2.48 1.25
C ILE A 61 8.23 3.16 1.21
N ASP A 62 8.99 2.87 0.15
CA ASP A 62 10.28 3.49 -0.05
C ASP A 62 10.15 5.00 -0.19
N THR A 63 11.09 5.72 0.41
CA THR A 63 11.08 7.17 0.32
C THR A 63 11.11 7.64 -1.12
N GLN A 64 11.77 6.89 -1.98
CA GLN A 64 11.88 7.25 -3.37
C GLN A 64 10.53 7.25 -4.06
N ASP A 65 9.62 6.41 -3.59
CA ASP A 65 8.32 6.25 -4.24
C ASP A 65 7.24 7.11 -3.61
N GLU A 66 7.51 7.71 -2.46
CA GLU A 66 6.50 8.45 -1.72
C GLU A 66 5.90 9.58 -2.53
N GLY A 67 6.76 10.31 -3.23
CA GLY A 67 6.29 11.46 -3.97
C GLY A 67 5.29 11.11 -5.06
N GLU A 68 5.56 10.05 -5.78
CA GLU A 68 4.67 9.62 -6.84
C GLU A 68 3.35 9.11 -6.31
N ILE A 69 3.42 8.39 -5.18
CA ILE A 69 2.22 7.84 -4.61
C ILE A 69 1.35 8.94 -4.01
N ILE A 70 1.97 9.90 -3.35
CA ILE A 70 1.22 11.02 -2.77
C ILE A 70 0.49 11.79 -3.84
N ALA A 71 1.11 11.96 -4.99
CA ALA A 71 0.48 12.69 -6.08
C ALA A 71 -0.81 12.03 -6.56
N GLU A 72 -0.96 10.73 -6.30
CA GLU A 72 -2.14 10.01 -6.72
C GLU A 72 -3.22 9.94 -5.65
N LEU A 73 -2.94 10.42 -4.46
CA LEU A 73 -3.88 10.33 -3.35
C LEU A 73 -4.81 11.53 -3.30
N HIS A 74 -5.98 11.33 -2.70
CA HIS A 74 -6.88 12.44 -2.45
C HIS A 74 -6.29 13.36 -1.40
N ASP A 75 -6.69 14.63 -1.45
CA ASP A 75 -6.11 15.65 -0.59
C ASP A 75 -6.18 15.30 0.89
N GLU A 76 -7.31 14.77 1.31
CA GLU A 76 -7.49 14.47 2.72
C GLU A 76 -6.50 13.45 3.21
N ILE A 77 -6.26 12.44 2.38
CA ILE A 77 -5.34 11.38 2.76
C ILE A 77 -3.91 11.86 2.64
N GLN A 78 -3.63 12.71 1.66
CA GLN A 78 -2.31 13.33 1.57
C GLN A 78 -1.97 14.06 2.84
N GLN A 79 -2.92 14.87 3.34
CA GLN A 79 -2.67 15.63 4.55
C GLN A 79 -2.43 14.71 5.74
N GLU A 80 -3.21 13.66 5.81
CA GLU A 80 -3.08 12.73 6.90
C GLU A 80 -1.68 12.10 6.92
N LEU A 81 -1.21 11.66 5.78
CA LEU A 81 0.07 10.96 5.71
C LEU A 81 1.25 11.91 5.82
N ILE A 82 1.12 13.11 5.29
CA ILE A 82 2.19 14.09 5.37
C ILE A 82 2.43 14.49 6.82
N SER A 83 1.37 14.59 7.59
CA SER A 83 1.53 14.96 8.99
C SER A 83 2.25 13.87 9.78
N GLU A 84 2.23 12.64 9.28
CA GLU A 84 2.96 11.57 9.94
C GLU A 84 4.45 11.63 9.65
N ILE A 85 4.81 12.24 8.54
CA ILE A 85 6.21 12.30 8.14
C ILE A 85 6.99 13.26 9.00
N SER A 86 6.37 14.35 9.36
CA SER A 86 7.06 15.33 10.19
C SER A 86 7.05 14.93 11.66
#